data_385a32b20c68caf7c8a49551b85438db
#
_entry.id   385a32b20c68caf7c8a49551b85438db
#
_cell.length_a   1.000
_cell.length_b   1.000
_cell.length_c   1.000
_cell.angle_alpha   90.00
_cell.angle_beta   90.00
_cell.angle_gamma   90.00
#
_symmetry.space_group_name_H-M   'P 1'
#
loop_
_entity.id
_entity.type
_entity.pdbx_description
1 polymer ?
#
loop_
_entity_poly.entity_id
_entity_poly.type
_entity_poly.pdbx_seq_one_letter_code
_entity_poly.pdbx_strand_id
1 'polypeptide(L)'
;MMYWIYDYPSWVIGLLFCIALVAFTWAGIFLTRVTVHSWLHRDRRANEMVGLALSSYFVLFGLLLGLLAVATYQNYANVGDIVTKEASSLAALYREISSLPQPIRGQLQQRLREYTRYTIEEGWAQQRRGVVPPGEAVRSGLLIRTLMDFEPSNDKERIIYEDALRQSVRRNELSSERLSNVTTGLPAVLWWVVAAGAVLNILLIWMQDMELHVHLILGAALTSIIGLVIFLIAELDNPFRGEVSIGPDAIAQVYEDVMKPRQTGTPIQAMAMLTKAITAVQADKAKALAMFSTGEGGFLDEDLYPYCFNVGDGRIVADVNQPRLVGQRVMDLKDATGKAFGLELYNAVQKSEREITDVSYMFPKPGSEQQLAPKVAFVTRVGDLACAVGYYQ
;
A
#
# COMPACT_ATOMS: atom_id res chain seq x y z
N MET A 1 -15.77 -20.20 -15.45
CA MET A 1 -15.07 -19.01 -15.94
C MET A 1 -13.64 -19.37 -16.32
N MET A 2 -13.13 -18.86 -17.45
CA MET A 2 -11.80 -19.21 -17.98
C MET A 2 -10.71 -18.36 -17.29
N TYR A 3 -10.39 -18.71 -16.05
CA TYR A 3 -9.43 -17.91 -15.21
C TYR A 3 -7.98 -17.95 -15.73
N TRP A 4 -7.61 -18.91 -16.60
CA TRP A 4 -6.30 -18.98 -17.23
C TRP A 4 -5.96 -17.77 -18.13
N ILE A 5 -6.96 -16.96 -18.53
CA ILE A 5 -6.76 -15.75 -19.33
C ILE A 5 -5.88 -14.74 -18.59
N TYR A 6 -5.96 -14.71 -17.27
CA TYR A 6 -5.22 -13.75 -16.43
C TYR A 6 -3.77 -14.17 -16.12
N ASP A 7 -3.33 -15.36 -16.56
CA ASP A 7 -1.97 -15.86 -16.30
C ASP A 7 -0.96 -15.43 -17.38
N TYR A 8 -1.42 -14.80 -18.47
CA TYR A 8 -0.60 -14.34 -19.58
C TYR A 8 -0.69 -12.82 -19.76
N PRO A 9 0.30 -12.18 -20.42
CA PRO A 9 0.23 -10.75 -20.69
C PRO A 9 -1.05 -10.37 -21.45
N SER A 10 -1.76 -9.35 -20.94
CA SER A 10 -3.08 -8.93 -21.44
C SER A 10 -3.07 -8.62 -22.94
N TRP A 11 -2.01 -7.98 -23.46
CA TRP A 11 -1.89 -7.67 -24.88
C TRP A 11 -1.80 -8.94 -25.76
N VAL A 12 -1.16 -10.02 -25.26
CA VAL A 12 -1.06 -11.30 -26.01
C VAL A 12 -2.42 -11.96 -26.10
N ILE A 13 -3.14 -12.03 -24.97
CA ILE A 13 -4.48 -12.64 -24.93
C ILE A 13 -5.47 -11.82 -25.76
N GLY A 14 -5.44 -10.48 -25.65
CA GLY A 14 -6.27 -9.60 -26.46
C GLY A 14 -6.03 -9.78 -27.97
N LEU A 15 -4.76 -9.86 -28.38
CA LEU A 15 -4.39 -10.08 -29.77
C LEU A 15 -4.85 -11.47 -30.25
N LEU A 16 -4.58 -12.53 -29.47
CA LEU A 16 -5.01 -13.89 -29.82
C LEU A 16 -6.54 -14.01 -29.90
N PHE A 17 -7.25 -13.36 -28.98
CA PHE A 17 -8.71 -13.33 -29.01
C PHE A 17 -9.26 -12.64 -30.26
N CYS A 18 -8.72 -11.49 -30.63
CA CYS A 18 -9.09 -10.79 -31.85
C CYS A 18 -8.75 -11.61 -33.11
N ILE A 19 -7.56 -12.22 -33.18
CA ILE A 19 -7.16 -13.07 -34.29
C ILE A 19 -8.12 -14.29 -34.41
N ALA A 20 -8.48 -14.93 -33.31
CA ALA A 20 -9.39 -16.06 -33.28
C ALA A 20 -10.78 -15.67 -33.83
N LEU A 21 -11.32 -14.51 -33.38
CA LEU A 21 -12.60 -14.02 -33.86
C LEU A 21 -12.57 -13.63 -35.33
N VAL A 22 -11.51 -12.98 -35.80
CA VAL A 22 -11.33 -12.64 -37.23
C VAL A 22 -11.21 -13.90 -38.07
N ALA A 23 -10.40 -14.85 -37.63
CA ALA A 23 -10.26 -16.15 -38.32
C ALA A 23 -11.60 -16.92 -38.43
N PHE A 24 -12.38 -16.89 -37.32
CA PHE A 24 -13.72 -17.48 -37.30
C PHE A 24 -14.67 -16.76 -38.29
N THR A 25 -14.62 -15.44 -38.32
CA THR A 25 -15.41 -14.61 -39.25
C THR A 25 -15.03 -14.91 -40.69
N TRP A 26 -13.74 -14.98 -41.03
CA TRP A 26 -13.26 -15.32 -42.38
C TRP A 26 -13.64 -16.73 -42.76
N ALA A 27 -13.47 -17.72 -41.90
CA ALA A 27 -13.87 -19.10 -42.15
C ALA A 27 -15.36 -19.18 -42.50
N GLY A 28 -16.21 -18.47 -41.78
CA GLY A 28 -17.63 -18.40 -42.07
C GLY A 28 -17.96 -17.71 -43.40
N ILE A 29 -17.27 -16.60 -43.71
CA ILE A 29 -17.42 -15.91 -45.01
C ILE A 29 -17.09 -16.89 -46.15
N PHE A 30 -15.97 -17.65 -46.08
CA PHE A 30 -15.61 -18.62 -47.09
C PHE A 30 -16.63 -19.76 -47.21
N LEU A 31 -17.13 -20.25 -46.08
CA LEU A 31 -18.08 -21.39 -46.05
C LEU A 31 -19.47 -20.98 -46.57
N THR A 32 -19.96 -19.79 -46.21
CA THR A 32 -21.33 -19.36 -46.55
C THR A 32 -21.42 -18.65 -47.91
N ARG A 33 -20.31 -18.15 -48.46
CA ARG A 33 -20.26 -17.32 -49.63
C ARG A 33 -21.03 -17.91 -50.84
N VAL A 34 -20.81 -19.21 -51.14
CA VAL A 34 -21.47 -19.85 -52.29
C VAL A 34 -23.00 -19.85 -52.14
N THR A 35 -23.47 -20.17 -50.92
CA THR A 35 -24.92 -20.21 -50.62
C THR A 35 -25.54 -18.82 -50.56
N VAL A 36 -24.88 -17.90 -49.90
CA VAL A 36 -25.36 -16.52 -49.78
C VAL A 36 -25.39 -15.80 -51.11
N HIS A 37 -24.32 -15.92 -51.92
CA HIS A 37 -24.25 -15.37 -53.26
C HIS A 37 -25.37 -15.90 -54.17
N SER A 38 -25.60 -17.23 -54.15
CA SER A 38 -26.65 -17.85 -54.95
C SER A 38 -28.05 -17.40 -54.53
N TRP A 39 -28.25 -17.07 -53.28
CA TRP A 39 -29.54 -16.69 -52.71
C TRP A 39 -29.79 -15.17 -52.84
N LEU A 40 -28.84 -14.33 -52.44
CA LEU A 40 -28.98 -12.86 -52.41
C LEU A 40 -28.69 -12.16 -53.74
N HIS A 41 -27.91 -12.80 -54.64
CA HIS A 41 -27.66 -12.21 -55.97
C HIS A 41 -28.93 -12.09 -56.83
N ARG A 42 -29.96 -12.90 -56.52
CA ARG A 42 -31.26 -12.84 -57.15
C ARG A 42 -32.14 -11.65 -56.71
N ASP A 43 -31.88 -11.12 -55.52
CA ASP A 43 -32.68 -10.02 -54.97
C ASP A 43 -31.77 -8.97 -54.30
N ARG A 44 -31.43 -7.90 -55.04
CA ARG A 44 -30.66 -6.76 -54.55
C ARG A 44 -31.25 -6.10 -53.29
N ARG A 45 -32.60 -6.10 -53.16
CA ARG A 45 -33.28 -5.52 -51.99
C ARG A 45 -32.99 -6.36 -50.73
N ALA A 46 -32.87 -7.67 -50.86
CA ALA A 46 -32.57 -8.50 -49.71
C ALA A 46 -31.18 -8.18 -49.10
N ASN A 47 -30.16 -7.92 -49.92
CA ASN A 47 -28.83 -7.56 -49.48
C ASN A 47 -28.82 -6.15 -48.78
N GLU A 48 -29.58 -5.19 -49.31
CA GLU A 48 -29.76 -3.89 -48.68
C GLU A 48 -30.44 -4.03 -47.32
N MET A 49 -31.44 -4.89 -47.18
CA MET A 49 -32.13 -5.13 -45.89
C MET A 49 -31.19 -5.80 -44.88
N VAL A 50 -30.34 -6.76 -45.30
CA VAL A 50 -29.32 -7.32 -44.42
C VAL A 50 -28.32 -6.26 -43.96
N GLY A 51 -27.90 -5.34 -44.82
CA GLY A 51 -27.04 -4.22 -44.48
C GLY A 51 -27.65 -3.29 -43.43
N LEU A 52 -28.94 -2.93 -43.62
CA LEU A 52 -29.69 -2.13 -42.66
C LEU A 52 -29.86 -2.86 -41.32
N ALA A 53 -30.15 -4.16 -41.33
CA ALA A 53 -30.26 -4.97 -40.13
C ALA A 53 -28.91 -5.05 -39.37
N LEU A 54 -27.82 -5.25 -40.10
CA LEU A 54 -26.47 -5.27 -39.53
C LEU A 54 -26.14 -3.92 -38.89
N SER A 55 -26.39 -2.81 -39.58
CA SER A 55 -26.13 -1.46 -39.08
C SER A 55 -26.92 -1.18 -37.80
N SER A 56 -28.23 -1.46 -37.81
CA SER A 56 -29.11 -1.26 -36.67
C SER A 56 -28.71 -2.11 -35.48
N TYR A 57 -28.37 -3.39 -35.73
CA TYR A 57 -27.93 -4.32 -34.71
C TYR A 57 -26.59 -3.89 -34.12
N PHE A 58 -25.65 -3.45 -34.96
CA PHE A 58 -24.31 -3.03 -34.51
C PHE A 58 -24.42 -1.81 -33.57
N VAL A 59 -25.32 -0.87 -33.83
CA VAL A 59 -25.55 0.26 -32.92
C VAL A 59 -26.09 -0.20 -31.56
N LEU A 60 -27.12 -1.07 -31.57
CA LEU A 60 -27.69 -1.59 -30.32
C LEU A 60 -26.70 -2.44 -29.51
N PHE A 61 -25.97 -3.31 -30.21
CA PHE A 61 -24.97 -4.16 -29.55
C PHE A 61 -23.75 -3.36 -29.05
N GLY A 62 -23.31 -2.36 -29.82
CA GLY A 62 -22.27 -1.43 -29.42
C GLY A 62 -22.67 -0.60 -28.20
N LEU A 63 -23.93 -0.17 -28.11
CA LEU A 63 -24.47 0.52 -26.94
C LEU A 63 -24.45 -0.40 -25.69
N LEU A 64 -24.90 -1.67 -25.85
CA LEU A 64 -24.85 -2.66 -24.78
C LEU A 64 -23.43 -2.89 -24.27
N LEU A 65 -22.47 -3.14 -25.17
CA LEU A 65 -21.07 -3.32 -24.81
C LEU A 65 -20.48 -2.09 -24.16
N GLY A 66 -20.81 -0.89 -24.65
CA GLY A 66 -20.38 0.39 -24.06
C GLY A 66 -20.88 0.55 -22.62
N LEU A 67 -22.16 0.25 -22.35
CA LEU A 67 -22.71 0.30 -21.00
C LEU A 67 -22.03 -0.74 -20.06
N LEU A 68 -21.76 -1.94 -20.54
CA LEU A 68 -21.04 -2.96 -19.77
C LEU A 68 -19.61 -2.53 -19.48
N ALA A 69 -18.90 -1.96 -20.46
CA ALA A 69 -17.55 -1.46 -20.27
C ALA A 69 -17.49 -0.33 -19.22
N VAL A 70 -18.46 0.58 -19.24
CA VAL A 70 -18.57 1.62 -18.20
C VAL A 70 -18.86 1.01 -16.83
N ALA A 71 -19.77 0.05 -16.74
CA ALA A 71 -20.11 -0.59 -15.48
C ALA A 71 -18.92 -1.36 -14.87
N THR A 72 -18.17 -2.11 -15.69
CA THR A 72 -16.96 -2.83 -15.22
C THR A 72 -15.85 -1.86 -14.83
N TYR A 73 -15.65 -0.76 -15.57
CA TYR A 73 -14.69 0.27 -15.21
C TYR A 73 -15.06 0.97 -13.88
N GLN A 74 -16.33 1.28 -13.68
CA GLN A 74 -16.80 1.87 -12.42
C GLN A 74 -16.58 0.94 -11.24
N ASN A 75 -16.85 -0.36 -11.40
CA ASN A 75 -16.57 -1.34 -10.37
C ASN A 75 -15.06 -1.43 -10.07
N TYR A 76 -14.22 -1.50 -11.09
CA TYR A 76 -12.78 -1.48 -10.96
C TYR A 76 -12.28 -0.24 -10.19
N ALA A 77 -12.72 0.96 -10.59
CA ALA A 77 -12.35 2.21 -9.95
C ALA A 77 -12.82 2.26 -8.48
N ASN A 78 -14.04 1.78 -8.18
CA ASN A 78 -14.58 1.71 -6.82
C ASN A 78 -13.73 0.79 -5.92
N VAL A 79 -13.31 -0.37 -6.42
CA VAL A 79 -12.43 -1.27 -5.66
C VAL A 79 -11.08 -0.62 -5.37
N GLY A 80 -10.50 0.12 -6.31
CA GLY A 80 -9.28 0.91 -6.10
C GLY A 80 -9.45 1.97 -4.99
N ASP A 81 -10.60 2.63 -4.97
CA ASP A 81 -10.95 3.62 -3.93
C ASP A 81 -11.13 2.97 -2.55
N ILE A 82 -11.75 1.78 -2.47
CA ILE A 82 -11.87 0.99 -1.26
C ILE A 82 -10.49 0.64 -0.69
N VAL A 83 -9.55 0.16 -1.52
CA VAL A 83 -8.18 -0.17 -1.10
C VAL A 83 -7.45 1.06 -0.56
N THR A 84 -7.61 2.21 -1.20
CA THR A 84 -7.01 3.48 -0.76
C THR A 84 -7.60 3.95 0.58
N LYS A 85 -8.92 3.83 0.75
CA LYS A 85 -9.61 4.14 2.02
C LYS A 85 -9.19 3.17 3.13
N GLU A 86 -9.04 1.88 2.84
CA GLU A 86 -8.54 0.90 3.80
C GLU A 86 -7.13 1.25 4.26
N ALA A 87 -6.22 1.61 3.33
CA ALA A 87 -4.87 2.06 3.65
C ALA A 87 -4.89 3.30 4.57
N SER A 88 -5.74 4.29 4.27
CA SER A 88 -5.90 5.49 5.10
C SER A 88 -6.43 5.17 6.50
N SER A 89 -7.38 4.23 6.61
CA SER A 89 -7.94 3.76 7.87
C SER A 89 -6.90 2.99 8.71
N LEU A 90 -6.04 2.19 8.06
CA LEU A 90 -4.90 1.52 8.70
C LEU A 90 -3.91 2.53 9.30
N ALA A 91 -3.58 3.59 8.56
CA ALA A 91 -2.70 4.65 9.05
C ALA A 91 -3.31 5.43 10.22
N ALA A 92 -4.62 5.70 10.17
CA ALA A 92 -5.35 6.35 11.26
C ALA A 92 -5.35 5.46 12.51
N LEU A 93 -5.72 4.20 12.38
CA LEU A 93 -5.74 3.22 13.49
C LEU A 93 -4.35 3.09 14.15
N TYR A 94 -3.27 3.04 13.36
CA TYR A 94 -1.91 2.95 13.89
C TYR A 94 -1.53 4.19 14.72
N ARG A 95 -1.96 5.39 14.29
CA ARG A 95 -1.74 6.65 15.04
C ARG A 95 -2.49 6.67 16.36
N GLU A 96 -3.77 6.25 16.37
CA GLU A 96 -4.55 6.15 17.61
C GLU A 96 -3.93 5.14 18.58
N ILE A 97 -3.55 3.96 18.11
CA ILE A 97 -2.85 2.95 18.90
C ILE A 97 -1.54 3.50 19.48
N SER A 98 -0.81 4.33 18.71
CA SER A 98 0.46 4.91 19.14
C SER A 98 0.30 5.90 20.32
N SER A 99 -0.91 6.41 20.54
CA SER A 99 -1.26 7.33 21.64
C SER A 99 -1.67 6.59 22.92
N LEU A 100 -1.87 5.27 22.89
CA LEU A 100 -2.20 4.45 24.05
C LEU A 100 -0.97 4.25 24.96
N PRO A 101 -1.18 3.93 26.27
CA PRO A 101 -0.08 3.62 27.18
C PRO A 101 0.60 2.29 26.88
N GLN A 102 1.84 2.10 27.35
CA GLN A 102 2.48 0.78 27.39
C GLN A 102 1.85 -0.05 28.53
N PRO A 103 1.78 -1.39 28.41
CA PRO A 103 2.30 -2.24 27.33
C PRO A 103 1.33 -2.45 26.15
N ILE A 104 0.05 -2.03 26.28
CA ILE A 104 -0.99 -2.30 25.28
C ILE A 104 -0.66 -1.70 23.91
N ARG A 105 -0.05 -0.51 23.86
CA ARG A 105 0.43 0.12 22.64
C ARG A 105 1.31 -0.82 21.82
N GLY A 106 2.36 -1.39 22.44
CA GLY A 106 3.29 -2.29 21.76
C GLY A 106 2.60 -3.54 21.19
N GLN A 107 1.70 -4.14 21.97
CA GLN A 107 0.95 -5.33 21.56
C GLN A 107 0.04 -5.04 20.37
N LEU A 108 -0.72 -3.95 20.40
CA LEU A 108 -1.63 -3.58 19.31
C LEU A 108 -0.87 -3.18 18.04
N GLN A 109 0.23 -2.43 18.16
CA GLN A 109 1.09 -2.08 17.03
C GLN A 109 1.67 -3.34 16.37
N GLN A 110 2.10 -4.32 17.15
CA GLN A 110 2.59 -5.58 16.62
C GLN A 110 1.48 -6.34 15.88
N ARG A 111 0.29 -6.49 16.48
CA ARG A 111 -0.86 -7.15 15.85
C ARG A 111 -1.29 -6.49 14.53
N LEU A 112 -1.31 -5.15 14.51
CA LEU A 112 -1.68 -4.42 13.31
C LEU A 112 -0.62 -4.57 12.21
N ARG A 113 0.69 -4.56 12.55
CA ARG A 113 1.78 -4.86 11.61
C ARG A 113 1.70 -6.29 11.06
N GLU A 114 1.42 -7.28 11.90
CA GLU A 114 1.25 -8.68 11.49
C GLU A 114 0.07 -8.83 10.52
N TYR A 115 -1.06 -8.17 10.79
CA TYR A 115 -2.21 -8.14 9.90
C TYR A 115 -1.83 -7.52 8.55
N THR A 116 -1.27 -6.31 8.56
CA THR A 116 -0.95 -5.56 7.34
C THR A 116 0.08 -6.29 6.48
N ARG A 117 1.14 -6.84 7.09
CA ARG A 117 2.14 -7.64 6.38
C ARG A 117 1.52 -8.87 5.72
N TYR A 118 0.71 -9.62 6.46
CA TYR A 118 0.01 -10.77 5.89
C TYR A 118 -0.87 -10.40 4.71
N THR A 119 -1.62 -9.29 4.82
CA THR A 119 -2.47 -8.79 3.73
C THR A 119 -1.64 -8.51 2.47
N ILE A 120 -0.46 -7.88 2.61
CA ILE A 120 0.42 -7.53 1.49
C ILE A 120 1.07 -8.77 0.88
N GLU A 121 1.70 -9.62 1.69
CA GLU A 121 2.58 -10.69 1.22
C GLU A 121 1.80 -11.95 0.80
N GLU A 122 0.85 -12.39 1.62
CA GLU A 122 0.12 -13.65 1.42
C GLU A 122 -1.32 -13.43 0.96
N GLY A 123 -2.03 -12.49 1.58
CA GLY A 123 -3.44 -12.23 1.32
C GLY A 123 -3.68 -11.79 -0.12
N TRP A 124 -2.89 -10.86 -0.62
CA TRP A 124 -3.01 -10.38 -2.00
C TRP A 124 -2.74 -11.45 -3.05
N ALA A 125 -1.76 -12.32 -2.80
CA ALA A 125 -1.48 -13.45 -3.70
C ALA A 125 -2.66 -14.43 -3.80
N GLN A 126 -3.42 -14.62 -2.71
CA GLN A 126 -4.64 -15.44 -2.70
C GLN A 126 -5.79 -14.73 -3.43
N GLN A 127 -5.97 -13.42 -3.21
CA GLN A 127 -7.00 -12.62 -3.89
C GLN A 127 -6.78 -12.60 -5.42
N ARG A 128 -5.55 -12.50 -5.89
CA ARG A 128 -5.22 -12.65 -7.31
C ARG A 128 -5.67 -14.01 -7.90
N ARG A 129 -5.75 -15.03 -7.07
CA ARG A 129 -6.27 -16.35 -7.47
C ARG A 129 -7.80 -16.48 -7.28
N GLY A 130 -8.47 -15.41 -6.79
CA GLY A 130 -9.89 -15.38 -6.47
C GLY A 130 -10.26 -16.16 -5.23
N VAL A 131 -9.31 -16.31 -4.31
CA VAL A 131 -9.53 -16.94 -3.01
C VAL A 131 -9.56 -15.86 -1.95
N VAL A 132 -10.61 -15.85 -1.13
CA VAL A 132 -10.70 -14.98 0.03
C VAL A 132 -9.75 -15.51 1.12
N PRO A 133 -8.72 -14.73 1.55
CA PRO A 133 -7.70 -15.22 2.47
C PRO A 133 -8.27 -15.37 3.90
N PRO A 134 -8.34 -16.59 4.46
CA PRO A 134 -8.91 -16.81 5.80
C PRO A 134 -8.03 -16.21 6.92
N GLY A 135 -6.74 -16.05 6.67
CA GLY A 135 -5.79 -15.52 7.65
C GLY A 135 -5.99 -14.04 7.98
N GLU A 136 -6.64 -13.25 7.11
CA GLU A 136 -6.97 -11.85 7.41
C GLU A 136 -8.02 -11.75 8.52
N ALA A 137 -9.07 -12.55 8.45
CA ALA A 137 -10.14 -12.58 9.46
C ALA A 137 -9.61 -13.00 10.84
N VAL A 138 -8.72 -13.99 10.90
CA VAL A 138 -8.07 -14.44 12.14
C VAL A 138 -7.26 -13.32 12.79
N ARG A 139 -6.39 -12.67 12.02
CA ARG A 139 -5.52 -11.58 12.51
C ARG A 139 -6.31 -10.34 12.91
N SER A 140 -7.35 -10.01 12.14
CA SER A 140 -8.30 -8.96 12.48
C SER A 140 -9.01 -9.24 13.80
N GLY A 141 -9.49 -10.47 14.00
CA GLY A 141 -10.13 -10.89 15.25
C GLY A 141 -9.19 -10.81 16.46
N LEU A 142 -7.93 -11.19 16.30
CA LEU A 142 -6.91 -11.07 17.36
C LEU A 142 -6.64 -9.60 17.73
N LEU A 143 -6.53 -8.72 16.74
CA LEU A 143 -6.35 -7.28 16.97
C LEU A 143 -7.52 -6.69 17.76
N ILE A 144 -8.76 -6.96 17.32
CA ILE A 144 -9.97 -6.45 17.97
C ILE A 144 -10.08 -7.00 19.40
N ARG A 145 -9.81 -8.28 19.61
CA ARG A 145 -9.83 -8.90 20.95
C ARG A 145 -8.82 -8.24 21.88
N THR A 146 -7.57 -8.06 21.43
CA THR A 146 -6.53 -7.37 22.21
C THR A 146 -6.94 -5.92 22.55
N LEU A 147 -7.64 -5.23 21.63
CA LEU A 147 -8.14 -3.89 21.89
C LEU A 147 -9.29 -3.91 22.93
N MET A 148 -10.20 -4.87 22.86
CA MET A 148 -11.34 -5.00 23.80
C MET A 148 -10.90 -5.43 25.20
N ASP A 149 -9.78 -6.12 25.35
CA ASP A 149 -9.23 -6.52 26.65
C ASP A 149 -8.59 -5.34 27.40
N PHE A 150 -8.48 -4.17 26.78
CA PHE A 150 -7.91 -2.96 27.40
C PHE A 150 -8.98 -2.17 28.17
N GLU A 151 -8.71 -1.90 29.45
CA GLU A 151 -9.54 -1.05 30.33
C GLU A 151 -8.83 0.32 30.50
N PRO A 152 -9.41 1.43 29.96
CA PRO A 152 -8.86 2.76 30.13
C PRO A 152 -8.86 3.24 31.58
N SER A 153 -7.75 3.76 32.07
CA SER A 153 -7.60 4.18 33.48
C SER A 153 -8.04 5.64 33.73
N ASN A 154 -8.22 6.43 32.68
CA ASN A 154 -8.60 7.85 32.76
C ASN A 154 -9.39 8.29 31.52
N ASP A 155 -10.01 9.49 31.59
CA ASP A 155 -10.85 10.04 30.52
C ASP A 155 -10.08 10.23 29.19
N LYS A 156 -8.79 10.61 29.25
CA LYS A 156 -7.96 10.77 28.06
C LYS A 156 -7.75 9.42 27.35
N GLU A 157 -7.41 8.39 28.10
CA GLU A 157 -7.25 7.05 27.57
C GLU A 157 -8.57 6.50 27.01
N ARG A 158 -9.68 6.83 27.65
CA ARG A 158 -11.02 6.42 27.18
C ARG A 158 -11.35 7.04 25.82
N ILE A 159 -11.07 8.32 25.60
CA ILE A 159 -11.31 8.98 24.31
C ILE A 159 -10.44 8.34 23.21
N ILE A 160 -9.16 8.12 23.47
CA ILE A 160 -8.24 7.47 22.49
C ILE A 160 -8.70 6.03 22.19
N TYR A 161 -9.11 5.28 23.21
CA TYR A 161 -9.63 3.94 23.06
C TYR A 161 -10.89 3.88 22.20
N GLU A 162 -11.85 4.79 22.44
CA GLU A 162 -13.09 4.89 21.66
C GLU A 162 -12.78 5.22 20.18
N ASP A 163 -11.81 6.13 19.92
CA ASP A 163 -11.37 6.45 18.57
C ASP A 163 -10.66 5.28 17.90
N ALA A 164 -9.79 4.57 18.61
CA ALA A 164 -9.12 3.36 18.11
C ALA A 164 -10.15 2.26 17.78
N LEU A 165 -11.18 2.09 18.61
CA LEU A 165 -12.26 1.13 18.36
C LEU A 165 -13.05 1.51 17.10
N ARG A 166 -13.44 2.79 16.94
CA ARG A 166 -14.13 3.27 15.73
C ARG A 166 -13.30 3.04 14.47
N GLN A 167 -12.00 3.37 14.51
CA GLN A 167 -11.11 3.12 13.38
C GLN A 167 -10.94 1.63 13.08
N SER A 168 -10.89 0.78 14.11
CA SER A 168 -10.82 -0.67 13.92
C SER A 168 -12.08 -1.22 13.24
N VAL A 169 -13.27 -0.75 13.61
CA VAL A 169 -14.54 -1.12 12.96
C VAL A 169 -14.52 -0.64 11.51
N ARG A 170 -14.19 0.63 11.27
CA ARG A 170 -14.12 1.20 9.92
C ARG A 170 -13.16 0.46 9.00
N ARG A 171 -11.96 0.14 9.49
CA ARG A 171 -10.99 -0.68 8.76
C ARG A 171 -11.56 -2.05 8.43
N ASN A 172 -12.27 -2.69 9.38
CA ASN A 172 -12.86 -4.01 9.17
C ASN A 172 -13.99 -4.00 8.11
N GLU A 173 -14.81 -2.95 8.08
CA GLU A 173 -15.81 -2.73 7.03
C GLU A 173 -15.16 -2.64 5.65
N LEU A 174 -14.13 -1.79 5.49
CA LEU A 174 -13.42 -1.60 4.23
C LEU A 174 -12.71 -2.88 3.78
N SER A 175 -12.08 -3.61 4.70
CA SER A 175 -11.49 -4.92 4.41
C SER A 175 -12.54 -5.93 3.94
N SER A 176 -13.71 -5.99 4.59
CA SER A 176 -14.80 -6.87 4.18
C SER A 176 -15.36 -6.51 2.81
N GLU A 177 -15.49 -5.21 2.53
CA GLU A 177 -15.92 -4.71 1.23
C GLU A 177 -14.91 -5.05 0.13
N ARG A 178 -13.60 -4.86 0.37
CA ARG A 178 -12.53 -5.32 -0.54
C ARG A 178 -12.61 -6.82 -0.79
N LEU A 179 -12.69 -7.62 0.26
CA LEU A 179 -12.72 -9.09 0.17
C LEU A 179 -13.97 -9.62 -0.55
N SER A 180 -15.13 -8.96 -0.42
CA SER A 180 -16.32 -9.33 -1.15
C SER A 180 -16.15 -9.18 -2.67
N ASN A 181 -15.34 -8.22 -3.12
CA ASN A 181 -15.04 -7.98 -4.52
C ASN A 181 -14.04 -8.99 -5.14
N VAL A 182 -13.41 -9.86 -4.33
CA VAL A 182 -12.50 -10.91 -4.83
C VAL A 182 -13.22 -11.95 -5.69
N THR A 183 -14.48 -12.22 -5.37
CA THR A 183 -15.31 -13.22 -6.05
C THR A 183 -16.47 -12.62 -6.83
N THR A 184 -16.61 -11.29 -6.79
CA THR A 184 -17.70 -10.56 -7.49
C THR A 184 -17.24 -10.16 -8.88
N GLY A 185 -18.04 -10.49 -9.88
CA GLY A 185 -17.86 -10.08 -11.26
C GLY A 185 -19.22 -9.94 -11.93
N LEU A 186 -19.26 -9.68 -13.23
CA LEU A 186 -20.49 -9.64 -14.00
C LEU A 186 -21.27 -10.96 -13.87
N PRO A 187 -22.60 -10.90 -13.62
CA PRO A 187 -23.45 -12.08 -13.61
C PRO A 187 -23.28 -12.90 -14.89
N ALA A 188 -23.23 -14.23 -14.76
CA ALA A 188 -23.02 -15.14 -15.90
C ALA A 188 -24.03 -14.92 -17.04
N VAL A 189 -25.25 -14.48 -16.71
CA VAL A 189 -26.28 -14.20 -17.70
C VAL A 189 -25.87 -13.07 -18.67
N LEU A 190 -25.15 -12.06 -18.19
CA LEU A 190 -24.67 -10.97 -19.05
C LEU A 190 -23.61 -11.47 -20.04
N TRP A 191 -22.74 -12.38 -19.63
CA TRP A 191 -21.78 -13.04 -20.51
C TRP A 191 -22.47 -13.87 -21.60
N TRP A 192 -23.58 -14.54 -21.28
CA TRP A 192 -24.38 -15.22 -22.30
C TRP A 192 -25.01 -14.28 -23.31
N VAL A 193 -25.50 -13.11 -22.85
CA VAL A 193 -26.06 -12.08 -23.75
C VAL A 193 -24.97 -11.50 -24.64
N VAL A 194 -23.79 -11.21 -24.10
CA VAL A 194 -22.63 -10.74 -24.89
C VAL A 194 -22.21 -11.77 -25.93
N ALA A 195 -22.10 -13.04 -25.54
CA ALA A 195 -21.72 -14.11 -26.45
C ALA A 195 -22.75 -14.32 -27.57
N ALA A 196 -24.05 -14.37 -27.23
CA ALA A 196 -25.13 -14.49 -28.20
C ALA A 196 -25.16 -13.29 -29.16
N GLY A 197 -24.95 -12.08 -28.63
CA GLY A 197 -24.86 -10.86 -29.41
C GLY A 197 -23.68 -10.86 -30.37
N ALA A 198 -22.52 -11.28 -29.95
CA ALA A 198 -21.34 -11.39 -30.80
C ALA A 198 -21.54 -12.44 -31.91
N VAL A 199 -22.11 -13.58 -31.60
CA VAL A 199 -22.44 -14.63 -32.60
C VAL A 199 -23.44 -14.10 -33.63
N LEU A 200 -24.52 -13.45 -33.16
CA LEU A 200 -25.51 -12.89 -34.09
C LEU A 200 -24.89 -11.82 -35.01
N ASN A 201 -24.00 -10.98 -34.47
CA ASN A 201 -23.27 -9.98 -35.27
C ASN A 201 -22.44 -10.65 -36.35
N ILE A 202 -21.70 -11.71 -36.05
CA ILE A 202 -20.89 -12.46 -37.01
C ILE A 202 -21.78 -13.13 -38.06
N LEU A 203 -22.92 -13.68 -37.66
CA LEU A 203 -23.88 -14.30 -38.62
C LEU A 203 -24.42 -13.27 -39.60
N LEU A 204 -24.75 -12.04 -39.15
CA LEU A 204 -25.17 -10.96 -40.01
C LEU A 204 -24.06 -10.52 -40.98
N ILE A 205 -22.80 -10.49 -40.54
CA ILE A 205 -21.67 -10.24 -41.44
C ILE A 205 -21.60 -11.35 -42.51
N TRP A 206 -21.74 -12.61 -42.18
CA TRP A 206 -21.71 -13.71 -43.16
C TRP A 206 -22.82 -13.64 -44.21
N MET A 207 -23.94 -13.04 -43.84
CA MET A 207 -25.09 -12.87 -44.77
C MET A 207 -24.94 -11.75 -45.81
N GLN A 208 -23.87 -10.96 -45.76
CA GLN A 208 -23.62 -9.88 -46.71
C GLN A 208 -23.08 -10.44 -48.04
N ASP A 209 -23.60 -9.95 -49.15
CA ASP A 209 -23.09 -10.24 -50.52
C ASP A 209 -22.32 -9.01 -51.04
N MET A 210 -20.97 -9.16 -51.05
CA MET A 210 -20.05 -8.11 -51.55
C MET A 210 -18.78 -8.77 -52.13
N GLU A 211 -17.93 -7.93 -52.75
CA GLU A 211 -16.63 -8.41 -53.25
C GLU A 211 -15.79 -8.99 -52.11
N LEU A 212 -15.10 -10.13 -52.39
CA LEU A 212 -14.42 -10.92 -51.36
C LEU A 212 -13.44 -10.11 -50.54
N HIS A 213 -12.58 -9.31 -51.17
CA HIS A 213 -11.56 -8.56 -50.48
C HIS A 213 -12.18 -7.46 -49.55
N VAL A 214 -13.25 -6.78 -50.02
CA VAL A 214 -14.00 -5.81 -49.23
C VAL A 214 -14.67 -6.51 -48.04
N HIS A 215 -15.29 -7.66 -48.26
CA HIS A 215 -15.98 -8.45 -47.25
C HIS A 215 -15.02 -8.92 -46.13
N LEU A 216 -13.81 -9.41 -46.49
CA LEU A 216 -12.80 -9.82 -45.56
C LEU A 216 -12.26 -8.63 -44.73
N ILE A 217 -11.98 -7.49 -45.36
CA ILE A 217 -11.48 -6.31 -44.67
C ILE A 217 -12.53 -5.74 -43.71
N LEU A 218 -13.75 -5.51 -44.15
CA LEU A 218 -14.83 -4.98 -43.32
C LEU A 218 -15.22 -5.99 -42.21
N GLY A 219 -15.32 -7.30 -42.55
CA GLY A 219 -15.59 -8.30 -41.55
C GLY A 219 -14.52 -8.36 -40.45
N ALA A 220 -13.23 -8.31 -40.85
CA ALA A 220 -12.13 -8.24 -39.88
C ALA A 220 -12.20 -6.99 -39.02
N ALA A 221 -12.43 -5.79 -39.61
CA ALA A 221 -12.50 -4.53 -38.87
C ALA A 221 -13.64 -4.53 -37.84
N LEU A 222 -14.84 -4.91 -38.23
CA LEU A 222 -16.01 -4.95 -37.35
C LEU A 222 -15.83 -5.97 -36.24
N THR A 223 -15.35 -7.17 -36.56
CA THR A 223 -15.14 -8.24 -35.56
C THR A 223 -14.00 -7.88 -34.59
N SER A 224 -12.93 -7.22 -35.06
CA SER A 224 -11.84 -6.77 -34.20
C SER A 224 -12.30 -5.73 -33.19
N ILE A 225 -13.13 -4.76 -33.59
CA ILE A 225 -13.67 -3.77 -32.67
C ILE A 225 -14.50 -4.44 -31.56
N ILE A 226 -15.40 -5.35 -31.95
CA ILE A 226 -16.21 -6.11 -30.98
C ILE A 226 -15.30 -6.93 -30.06
N GLY A 227 -14.31 -7.61 -30.61
CA GLY A 227 -13.36 -8.42 -29.86
C GLY A 227 -12.58 -7.61 -28.83
N LEU A 228 -12.08 -6.43 -29.22
CA LEU A 228 -11.36 -5.52 -28.32
C LEU A 228 -12.25 -5.03 -27.16
N VAL A 229 -13.51 -4.67 -27.44
CA VAL A 229 -14.41 -4.20 -26.38
C VAL A 229 -14.80 -5.33 -25.42
N ILE A 230 -15.09 -6.53 -25.94
CA ILE A 230 -15.37 -7.71 -25.09
C ILE A 230 -14.13 -8.07 -24.24
N PHE A 231 -12.94 -8.00 -24.81
CA PHE A 231 -11.69 -8.24 -24.09
C PHE A 231 -11.49 -7.19 -22.98
N LEU A 232 -11.70 -5.91 -23.26
CA LEU A 232 -11.63 -4.84 -22.26
C LEU A 232 -12.59 -5.09 -21.09
N ILE A 233 -13.84 -5.48 -21.39
CA ILE A 233 -14.82 -5.84 -20.36
C ILE A 233 -14.32 -6.99 -19.51
N ALA A 234 -13.74 -8.04 -20.15
CA ALA A 234 -13.22 -9.22 -19.45
C ALA A 234 -12.04 -8.88 -18.53
N GLU A 235 -11.11 -8.03 -18.97
CA GLU A 235 -9.97 -7.59 -18.18
C GLU A 235 -10.41 -6.79 -16.93
N LEU A 236 -11.43 -5.95 -17.05
CA LEU A 236 -11.92 -5.11 -15.94
C LEU A 236 -12.91 -5.83 -15.01
N ASP A 237 -13.44 -6.99 -15.43
CA ASP A 237 -14.46 -7.73 -14.67
C ASP A 237 -13.94 -8.31 -13.36
N ASN A 238 -12.64 -8.55 -13.26
CA ASN A 238 -11.99 -9.10 -12.06
C ASN A 238 -10.89 -8.18 -11.56
N PRO A 239 -11.19 -7.18 -10.70
CA PRO A 239 -10.27 -6.11 -10.33
C PRO A 239 -8.94 -6.55 -9.69
N PHE A 240 -8.87 -7.75 -9.11
CA PHE A 240 -7.65 -8.28 -8.47
C PHE A 240 -6.82 -9.21 -9.37
N ARG A 241 -7.26 -9.49 -10.61
CA ARG A 241 -6.63 -10.45 -11.52
C ARG A 241 -6.08 -9.77 -12.76
N GLY A 242 -5.08 -10.43 -13.38
CA GLY A 242 -4.47 -9.95 -14.62
C GLY A 242 -3.43 -8.85 -14.41
N GLU A 243 -2.93 -8.33 -15.53
CA GLU A 243 -1.87 -7.34 -15.58
C GLU A 243 -2.36 -5.95 -15.11
N VAL A 244 -3.63 -5.64 -15.40
CA VAL A 244 -4.29 -4.37 -15.02
C VAL A 244 -4.90 -4.45 -13.61
N SER A 245 -4.51 -5.44 -12.79
CA SER A 245 -5.09 -5.65 -11.46
C SER A 245 -4.70 -4.57 -10.46
N ILE A 246 -5.61 -4.31 -9.50
CA ILE A 246 -5.35 -3.46 -8.34
C ILE A 246 -4.37 -4.19 -7.42
N GLY A 247 -3.24 -3.53 -7.10
CA GLY A 247 -2.20 -4.03 -6.21
C GLY A 247 -2.39 -3.62 -4.75
N PRO A 248 -1.55 -4.14 -3.83
CA PRO A 248 -1.52 -3.74 -2.43
C PRO A 248 -0.77 -2.43 -2.19
N ASP A 249 -0.40 -1.68 -3.23
CA ASP A 249 0.58 -0.60 -3.18
C ASP A 249 0.24 0.48 -2.15
N ALA A 250 -1.03 0.89 -2.07
CA ALA A 250 -1.48 1.88 -1.10
C ALA A 250 -1.33 1.38 0.36
N ILE A 251 -1.61 0.09 0.62
CA ILE A 251 -1.44 -0.52 1.93
C ILE A 251 0.04 -0.73 2.24
N ALA A 252 0.84 -1.14 1.23
CA ALA A 252 2.28 -1.33 1.36
C ALA A 252 2.99 -0.01 1.67
N GLN A 253 2.59 1.09 1.04
CA GLN A 253 3.11 2.42 1.33
C GLN A 253 2.83 2.82 2.79
N VAL A 254 1.61 2.61 3.28
CA VAL A 254 1.28 2.89 4.70
C VAL A 254 2.11 2.01 5.64
N TYR A 255 2.33 0.74 5.30
CA TYR A 255 3.17 -0.14 6.10
C TYR A 255 4.62 0.40 6.20
N GLU A 256 5.23 0.75 5.08
CA GLU A 256 6.62 1.23 5.04
C GLU A 256 6.77 2.61 5.71
N ASP A 257 5.84 3.55 5.44
CA ASP A 257 5.97 4.95 5.88
C ASP A 257 5.53 5.17 7.34
N VAL A 258 4.55 4.37 7.82
CA VAL A 258 3.86 4.63 9.10
C VAL A 258 4.07 3.51 10.11
N MET A 259 4.02 2.23 9.69
CA MET A 259 3.95 1.09 10.61
C MET A 259 5.28 0.38 10.82
N LYS A 260 6.15 0.40 9.82
CA LYS A 260 7.44 -0.28 9.90
C LYS A 260 8.24 0.32 11.04
N PRO A 261 8.74 -0.50 11.98
CA PRO A 261 9.61 0.00 13.04
C PRO A 261 10.78 0.75 12.40
N ARG A 262 10.87 2.03 12.65
CA ARG A 262 12.04 2.78 12.25
C ARG A 262 13.20 2.26 13.07
N GLN A 263 14.28 1.89 12.42
CA GLN A 263 15.51 1.53 13.12
C GLN A 263 16.21 2.78 13.67
N THR A 264 15.76 3.96 13.27
CA THR A 264 16.33 5.25 13.62
C THR A 264 15.23 6.27 13.92
N GLY A 265 15.36 6.96 15.06
CA GLY A 265 14.45 8.03 15.46
C GLY A 265 14.59 9.28 14.59
N THR A 266 13.56 10.12 14.58
CA THR A 266 13.52 11.37 13.81
C THR A 266 14.13 12.55 14.57
N PRO A 267 14.52 13.65 13.89
CA PRO A 267 14.95 14.90 14.54
C PRO A 267 13.94 15.44 15.57
N ILE A 268 12.65 15.36 15.24
CA ILE A 268 11.55 15.83 16.12
C ILE A 268 11.48 14.96 17.38
N GLN A 269 11.61 13.65 17.26
CA GLN A 269 11.63 12.74 18.40
C GLN A 269 12.89 12.93 19.27
N ALA A 270 14.06 13.14 18.66
CA ALA A 270 15.31 13.44 19.36
C ALA A 270 15.20 14.74 20.18
N MET A 271 14.62 15.79 19.59
CA MET A 271 14.36 17.05 20.26
C MET A 271 13.35 16.91 21.42
N ALA A 272 12.28 16.14 21.20
CA ALA A 272 11.28 15.87 22.24
C ALA A 272 11.90 15.07 23.41
N MET A 273 12.73 14.08 23.11
CA MET A 273 13.45 13.30 24.12
C MET A 273 14.45 14.15 24.89
N LEU A 274 15.19 15.05 24.22
CA LEU A 274 16.10 15.99 24.88
C LEU A 274 15.33 16.91 25.84
N THR A 275 14.20 17.47 25.41
CA THR A 275 13.34 18.34 26.24
C THR A 275 12.84 17.58 27.48
N LYS A 276 12.42 16.34 27.30
CA LYS A 276 12.01 15.45 28.39
C LYS A 276 13.17 15.16 29.35
N ALA A 277 14.38 14.91 28.83
CA ALA A 277 15.58 14.68 29.63
C ALA A 277 15.95 15.92 30.46
N ILE A 278 15.89 17.13 29.87
CA ILE A 278 16.11 18.40 30.57
C ILE A 278 15.15 18.53 31.76
N THR A 279 13.86 18.30 31.54
CA THR A 279 12.83 18.37 32.56
C THR A 279 13.08 17.39 33.70
N ALA A 280 13.48 16.15 33.36
CA ALA A 280 13.80 15.13 34.35
C ALA A 280 15.03 15.53 35.22
N VAL A 281 16.09 16.06 34.60
CA VAL A 281 17.31 16.53 35.32
C VAL A 281 16.99 17.69 36.25
N GLN A 282 16.12 18.62 35.81
CA GLN A 282 15.70 19.74 36.64
C GLN A 282 14.85 19.33 37.85
N ALA A 283 14.06 18.27 37.71
CA ALA A 283 13.21 17.74 38.78
C ALA A 283 14.02 16.94 39.80
N ASP A 284 14.87 15.99 39.37
CA ASP A 284 15.73 15.18 40.21
C ASP A 284 16.92 14.65 39.37
N LYS A 285 18.07 15.29 39.49
CA LYS A 285 19.29 14.96 38.76
C LYS A 285 19.73 13.52 38.98
N ALA A 286 19.74 13.00 40.20
CA ALA A 286 20.23 11.66 40.49
C ALA A 286 19.32 10.58 39.90
N LYS A 287 18.01 10.76 40.05
CA LYS A 287 17.01 9.87 39.49
C LYS A 287 17.02 9.90 37.96
N ALA A 288 17.15 11.07 37.34
CA ALA A 288 17.22 11.23 35.90
C ALA A 288 18.43 10.48 35.31
N LEU A 289 19.64 10.66 35.88
CA LEU A 289 20.85 9.95 35.42
C LEU A 289 20.75 8.44 35.56
N ALA A 290 20.11 7.93 36.64
CA ALA A 290 19.82 6.50 36.79
C ALA A 290 18.91 6.00 35.65
N MET A 291 17.82 6.70 35.36
CA MET A 291 16.91 6.36 34.24
C MET A 291 17.61 6.43 32.87
N PHE A 292 18.51 7.38 32.66
CA PHE A 292 19.28 7.49 31.41
C PHE A 292 20.29 6.36 31.24
N SER A 293 20.82 5.84 32.33
CA SER A 293 21.76 4.70 32.30
C SER A 293 21.06 3.36 32.10
N THR A 294 19.77 3.23 32.43
CA THR A 294 18.97 2.01 32.27
C THR A 294 18.01 2.07 31.08
N GLY A 295 17.76 3.26 30.53
CA GLY A 295 16.73 3.46 29.50
C GLY A 295 15.30 3.47 30.01
N GLU A 296 15.10 3.41 31.34
CA GLU A 296 13.77 3.43 31.95
C GLU A 296 13.05 4.77 31.78
N GLY A 297 11.74 4.80 32.04
CA GLY A 297 10.93 6.01 31.90
C GLY A 297 10.77 6.51 30.46
N GLY A 298 11.07 5.65 29.46
CA GLY A 298 10.99 6.01 28.04
C GLY A 298 12.16 6.92 27.61
N PHE A 299 13.34 6.72 28.17
CA PHE A 299 14.61 7.33 27.76
C PHE A 299 15.47 6.40 26.87
N LEU A 300 14.88 5.33 26.37
CA LEU A 300 15.38 4.54 25.25
C LEU A 300 14.19 4.26 24.34
N ASP A 301 14.18 4.86 23.16
CA ASP A 301 13.12 4.69 22.16
C ASP A 301 13.77 4.56 20.77
N GLU A 302 13.65 3.40 20.14
CA GLU A 302 14.38 3.03 18.92
C GLU A 302 15.92 3.14 19.15
N ASP A 303 16.57 4.09 18.48
CA ASP A 303 18.01 4.41 18.63
C ASP A 303 18.25 5.73 19.39
N LEU A 304 17.17 6.37 19.87
CA LEU A 304 17.22 7.60 20.62
C LEU A 304 17.43 7.30 22.11
N TYR A 305 18.42 7.95 22.69
CA TYR A 305 18.71 7.90 24.11
C TYR A 305 19.44 9.19 24.52
N PRO A 306 19.20 9.71 25.76
CA PRO A 306 20.01 10.78 26.28
C PRO A 306 21.33 10.27 26.82
N TYR A 307 22.40 10.98 26.54
CA TYR A 307 23.66 10.84 27.25
C TYR A 307 24.06 12.19 27.84
N CYS A 308 24.66 12.18 29.03
CA CYS A 308 24.98 13.39 29.75
C CYS A 308 26.43 13.38 30.24
N PHE A 309 27.04 14.56 30.30
CA PHE A 309 28.38 14.77 30.80
C PHE A 309 28.45 16.04 31.67
N ASN A 310 29.42 16.09 32.59
CA ASN A 310 29.69 17.25 33.42
C ASN A 310 30.29 18.41 32.59
N VAL A 311 29.78 19.61 32.73
CA VAL A 311 30.26 20.77 32.01
C VAL A 311 31.68 21.21 32.47
N GLY A 312 32.03 20.96 33.76
CA GLY A 312 33.32 21.34 34.29
C GLY A 312 34.52 20.54 33.82
N ASP A 313 34.43 19.19 33.84
CA ASP A 313 35.52 18.30 33.52
C ASP A 313 35.28 17.45 32.25
N GLY A 314 34.08 17.55 31.66
CA GLY A 314 33.69 16.85 30.47
C GLY A 314 33.43 15.33 30.66
N ARG A 315 33.39 14.82 31.90
CA ARG A 315 33.17 13.41 32.16
C ARG A 315 31.74 13.00 31.87
N ILE A 316 31.58 11.93 31.09
CA ILE A 316 30.28 11.32 30.78
C ILE A 316 29.77 10.62 32.05
N VAL A 317 28.53 10.94 32.46
CA VAL A 317 27.91 10.45 33.70
C VAL A 317 26.74 9.49 33.44
N ALA A 318 26.17 9.50 32.23
CA ALA A 318 25.11 8.56 31.85
C ALA A 318 25.15 8.33 30.34
N ASP A 319 25.08 7.07 29.91
CA ASP A 319 24.90 6.63 28.53
C ASP A 319 24.43 5.17 28.55
N VAL A 320 23.19 4.90 28.10
CA VAL A 320 22.63 3.55 28.09
C VAL A 320 23.21 2.70 26.94
N ASN A 321 23.53 3.33 25.81
CA ASN A 321 23.97 2.62 24.62
C ASN A 321 25.49 2.35 24.62
N GLN A 322 26.26 3.22 25.26
CA GLN A 322 27.70 3.09 25.38
C GLN A 322 28.18 3.17 26.84
N PRO A 323 27.80 2.22 27.72
CA PRO A 323 28.17 2.27 29.14
C PRO A 323 29.69 2.35 29.37
N ARG A 324 30.49 1.85 28.41
CA ARG A 324 31.97 1.91 28.45
C ARG A 324 32.52 3.33 28.38
N LEU A 325 31.73 4.29 27.88
CA LEU A 325 32.14 5.68 27.80
C LEU A 325 31.89 6.45 29.11
N VAL A 326 31.09 5.92 30.01
CA VAL A 326 30.83 6.53 31.31
C VAL A 326 32.14 6.65 32.09
N GLY A 327 32.45 7.85 32.60
CA GLY A 327 33.70 8.21 33.24
C GLY A 327 34.79 8.72 32.30
N GLN A 328 34.69 8.52 30.99
CA GLN A 328 35.60 9.11 30.00
C GLN A 328 35.26 10.57 29.74
N ARG A 329 36.19 11.33 29.18
CA ARG A 329 35.98 12.74 28.83
C ARG A 329 35.35 12.84 27.45
N VAL A 330 34.21 13.52 27.36
CA VAL A 330 33.51 13.69 26.09
C VAL A 330 34.41 14.35 25.02
N MET A 331 35.25 15.29 25.42
CA MET A 331 36.17 16.02 24.51
C MET A 331 37.22 15.13 23.81
N ASP A 332 37.50 13.94 24.34
CA ASP A 332 38.47 13.01 23.77
C ASP A 332 37.83 12.10 22.69
N LEU A 333 36.49 12.16 22.54
CA LEU A 333 35.75 11.33 21.60
C LEU A 333 35.97 11.82 20.16
N LYS A 334 36.32 10.86 19.29
CA LYS A 334 36.42 11.03 17.85
C LYS A 334 35.56 10.03 17.14
N ASP A 335 35.06 10.43 15.97
CA ASP A 335 34.34 9.51 15.10
C ASP A 335 35.31 8.67 14.25
N ALA A 336 34.76 7.72 13.47
CA ALA A 336 35.56 6.84 12.64
C ALA A 336 36.34 7.56 11.49
N THR A 337 35.97 8.80 11.19
CA THR A 337 36.67 9.66 10.21
C THR A 337 37.80 10.47 10.86
N GLY A 338 37.92 10.41 12.19
CA GLY A 338 38.88 11.20 12.97
C GLY A 338 38.37 12.58 13.41
N LYS A 339 37.12 12.92 13.13
CA LYS A 339 36.49 14.17 13.56
C LYS A 339 36.33 14.17 15.08
N ALA A 340 36.85 15.22 15.74
CA ALA A 340 36.75 15.40 17.20
C ALA A 340 35.35 15.94 17.60
N PHE A 341 34.30 15.18 17.35
CA PHE A 341 32.92 15.59 17.62
C PHE A 341 32.65 15.83 19.10
N GLY A 342 33.32 15.12 19.98
CA GLY A 342 33.17 15.27 21.40
C GLY A 342 33.68 16.63 21.90
N LEU A 343 34.74 17.17 21.29
CA LEU A 343 35.21 18.53 21.55
C LEU A 343 34.21 19.59 21.06
N GLU A 344 33.57 19.36 19.89
CA GLU A 344 32.51 20.22 19.39
C GLU A 344 31.31 20.27 20.36
N LEU A 345 30.87 19.11 20.86
CA LEU A 345 29.80 18.98 21.87
C LEU A 345 30.17 19.76 23.16
N TYR A 346 31.40 19.57 23.65
CA TYR A 346 31.86 20.26 24.85
C TYR A 346 31.90 21.78 24.67
N ASN A 347 32.43 22.26 23.55
CA ASN A 347 32.49 23.68 23.23
C ASN A 347 31.11 24.32 23.02
N ALA A 348 30.16 23.59 22.45
CA ALA A 348 28.80 24.06 22.26
C ALA A 348 28.12 24.44 23.57
N VAL A 349 28.31 23.69 24.63
CA VAL A 349 27.67 23.91 25.93
C VAL A 349 28.39 24.90 26.86
N GLN A 350 29.58 25.35 26.46
CA GLN A 350 30.31 26.39 27.19
C GLN A 350 29.80 27.80 26.91
N LYS A 351 29.11 28.04 25.77
CA LYS A 351 28.74 29.38 25.29
C LYS A 351 27.51 29.94 25.97
N SER A 352 26.46 29.15 26.12
CA SER A 352 25.21 29.62 26.77
C SER A 352 24.45 28.48 27.43
N GLU A 353 23.70 28.81 28.50
CA GLU A 353 22.82 27.87 29.18
C GLU A 353 21.49 27.78 28.45
N ARG A 354 20.98 26.52 28.24
CA ARG A 354 19.70 26.20 27.57
C ARG A 354 19.64 26.46 26.06
N GLU A 355 20.71 26.93 25.45
CA GLU A 355 20.78 26.96 23.99
C GLU A 355 20.97 25.51 23.47
N ILE A 356 20.16 25.11 22.48
CA ILE A 356 20.28 23.81 21.84
C ILE A 356 21.14 23.97 20.59
N THR A 357 22.23 23.27 20.55
CA THR A 357 23.17 23.27 19.42
C THR A 357 23.20 21.85 18.79
N ASP A 358 23.34 21.74 17.51
CA ASP A 358 23.50 20.48 16.79
C ASP A 358 24.98 20.23 16.44
N VAL A 359 25.40 18.96 16.57
CA VAL A 359 26.73 18.49 16.22
C VAL A 359 26.59 17.23 15.38
N SER A 360 27.15 17.27 14.16
CA SER A 360 27.11 16.14 13.21
C SER A 360 28.41 15.34 13.23
N TYR A 361 28.30 14.01 13.21
CA TYR A 361 29.44 13.09 13.17
C TYR A 361 29.04 11.75 12.57
N MET A 362 30.03 10.90 12.21
CA MET A 362 29.78 9.57 11.70
C MET A 362 29.74 8.56 12.85
N PHE A 363 28.67 7.76 12.92
CA PHE A 363 28.51 6.77 14.00
C PHE A 363 27.97 5.43 13.45
N PRO A 364 28.35 4.28 14.06
CA PRO A 364 27.82 2.99 13.65
C PRO A 364 26.28 2.94 13.70
N LYS A 365 25.67 2.39 12.66
CA LYS A 365 24.20 2.20 12.64
C LYS A 365 23.75 1.20 13.71
N PRO A 366 22.55 1.39 14.28
CA PRO A 366 21.95 0.37 15.15
C PRO A 366 21.90 -0.98 14.46
N GLY A 367 22.38 -2.03 15.14
CA GLY A 367 22.43 -3.40 14.63
C GLY A 367 23.58 -3.72 13.64
N SER A 368 24.46 -2.75 13.31
CA SER A 368 25.62 -3.00 12.45
C SER A 368 26.80 -2.11 12.84
N GLU A 369 27.75 -2.67 13.59
CA GLU A 369 28.98 -1.96 13.99
C GLU A 369 29.88 -1.57 12.81
N GLN A 370 29.69 -2.19 11.63
CA GLN A 370 30.50 -1.95 10.43
C GLN A 370 29.94 -0.87 9.49
N GLN A 371 28.62 -0.53 9.60
CA GLN A 371 28.02 0.48 8.77
C GLN A 371 27.99 1.83 9.47
N LEU A 372 28.84 2.76 9.03
CA LEU A 372 28.83 4.13 9.49
C LEU A 372 27.72 4.93 8.81
N ALA A 373 27.02 5.75 9.57
CA ALA A 373 26.01 6.67 9.04
C ALA A 373 26.17 8.06 9.68
N PRO A 374 25.73 9.13 8.97
CA PRO A 374 25.70 10.47 9.54
C PRO A 374 24.72 10.50 10.73
N LYS A 375 25.21 10.93 11.89
CA LYS A 375 24.42 11.14 13.13
C LYS A 375 24.53 12.58 13.54
N VAL A 376 23.41 13.18 13.97
CA VAL A 376 23.34 14.53 14.52
C VAL A 376 22.89 14.45 15.94
N ALA A 377 23.64 15.05 16.88
CA ALA A 377 23.27 15.14 18.28
C ALA A 377 22.85 16.58 18.60
N PHE A 378 21.62 16.74 19.11
CA PHE A 378 21.19 17.96 19.81
C PHE A 378 21.76 17.94 21.20
N VAL A 379 22.49 18.98 21.58
CA VAL A 379 23.11 19.12 22.89
C VAL A 379 22.71 20.44 23.55
N THR A 380 22.51 20.42 24.88
CA THR A 380 22.24 21.61 25.66
C THR A 380 22.76 21.48 27.08
N ARG A 381 23.01 22.62 27.74
CA ARG A 381 23.44 22.70 29.11
C ARG A 381 22.26 22.87 30.06
N VAL A 382 22.29 22.13 31.17
CA VAL A 382 21.31 22.21 32.28
C VAL A 382 22.09 22.26 33.62
N GLY A 383 22.34 23.44 34.11
CA GLY A 383 23.16 23.64 35.30
C GLY A 383 24.62 23.20 35.11
N ASP A 384 25.07 22.23 35.93
CA ASP A 384 26.42 21.65 35.86
C ASP A 384 26.53 20.45 34.90
N LEU A 385 25.42 20.05 34.27
CA LEU A 385 25.38 19.00 33.29
C LEU A 385 25.11 19.52 31.86
N ALA A 386 25.60 18.79 30.89
CA ALA A 386 25.17 18.89 29.51
C ALA A 386 24.59 17.53 29.09
N CYS A 387 23.42 17.55 28.44
CA CYS A 387 22.79 16.34 27.91
C CYS A 387 22.59 16.47 26.43
N ALA A 388 22.73 15.34 25.73
CA ALA A 388 22.55 15.27 24.30
C ALA A 388 21.70 14.06 23.90
N VAL A 389 20.99 14.17 22.77
CA VAL A 389 20.25 13.08 22.11
C VAL A 389 20.62 13.10 20.62
N GLY A 390 21.12 11.98 20.11
CA GLY A 390 21.53 11.87 18.71
C GLY A 390 20.53 11.07 17.86
N TYR A 391 20.29 11.49 16.62
CA TYR A 391 19.51 10.78 15.61
C TYR A 391 20.34 10.59 14.33
N TYR A 392 20.03 9.57 13.52
CA TYR A 392 20.67 9.35 12.23
C TYR A 392 19.93 10.10 11.12
N GLN A 393 20.72 10.62 10.15
CA GLN A 393 20.17 11.30 8.95
C GLN A 393 19.76 10.31 7.86
#